data_b95fb433da8ad2d01a8ad0d7219f5356
#
_entry.id   b95fb433da8ad2d01a8ad0d7219f5356
#
_cell.length_a   1.000
_cell.length_b   1.000
_cell.length_c   1.000
_cell.angle_alpha   90.00
_cell.angle_beta   90.00
_cell.angle_gamma   90.00
#
_symmetry.space_group_name_H-M   'P 1'
#
loop_
_entity.id
_entity.type
_entity.pdbx_description
1 polymer ?
#
loop_
_entity_poly.entity_id
_entity_poly.type
_entity_poly.pdbx_seq_one_letter_code
_entity_poly.pdbx_strand_id
1 'polypeptide(L)'
;MQQYPSQLLERAVESFSQLPGVGRKTALRLVLHLLRQSTEDVDSFADAITRVKHDVKYCKVCHNISDTDVCSICSDPRRDASVVCVVENIQDVMAIENTQQFHGLYHVLGGIISPMDGIGPNDLEIESLVKRVEEGEVKETILALASTMEGDTTNFYISRKLKDKQVKLSVIARGISVGDELEYTDEVTLGRSILNRTPFDA
;
A
#
# COMPACT_ATOMS: atom_id res chain seq x y z
N MET A 1 -39.08 2.59 5.24
CA MET A 1 -38.17 3.67 4.79
C MET A 1 -38.04 4.66 5.93
N GLN A 2 -36.82 5.06 6.29
CA GLN A 2 -36.61 6.09 7.30
C GLN A 2 -36.90 7.45 6.62
N GLN A 3 -37.92 8.19 7.08
CA GLN A 3 -38.22 9.52 6.55
C GLN A 3 -37.31 10.56 7.23
N TYR A 4 -36.57 11.32 6.42
CA TYR A 4 -35.75 12.41 6.90
C TYR A 4 -36.57 13.75 6.84
N PRO A 5 -36.42 14.62 7.83
CA PRO A 5 -37.16 15.90 7.86
C PRO A 5 -36.65 16.93 6.83
N SER A 6 -35.52 16.65 6.17
CA SER A 6 -34.90 17.51 5.18
C SER A 6 -34.25 16.69 4.08
N GLN A 7 -34.45 17.11 2.83
CA GLN A 7 -33.79 16.51 1.66
C GLN A 7 -32.23 16.71 1.69
N LEU A 8 -31.78 17.85 2.25
CA LEU A 8 -30.34 18.09 2.41
C LEU A 8 -29.71 17.09 3.40
N LEU A 9 -30.41 16.83 4.51
CA LEU A 9 -29.99 15.82 5.47
C LEU A 9 -29.94 14.42 4.82
N GLU A 10 -30.95 14.05 4.06
CA GLU A 10 -31.02 12.77 3.37
C GLU A 10 -29.87 12.59 2.40
N ARG A 11 -29.59 13.55 1.54
CA ARG A 11 -28.47 13.54 0.58
C ARG A 11 -27.11 13.42 1.28
N ALA A 12 -26.90 14.14 2.38
CA ALA A 12 -25.66 14.04 3.14
C ALA A 12 -25.50 12.63 3.74
N VAL A 13 -26.56 12.05 4.32
CA VAL A 13 -26.55 10.68 4.86
C VAL A 13 -26.28 9.66 3.76
N GLU A 14 -26.86 9.82 2.59
CA GLU A 14 -26.61 8.94 1.44
C GLU A 14 -25.15 9.02 1.01
N SER A 15 -24.58 10.22 0.88
CA SER A 15 -23.17 10.41 0.51
C SER A 15 -22.22 9.73 1.52
N PHE A 16 -22.42 9.91 2.81
CA PHE A 16 -21.61 9.24 3.82
C PHE A 16 -21.80 7.72 3.82
N SER A 17 -23.01 7.22 3.50
CA SER A 17 -23.27 5.78 3.45
C SER A 17 -22.67 5.07 2.25
N GLN A 18 -22.12 5.79 1.27
CA GLN A 18 -21.35 5.23 0.16
C GLN A 18 -19.91 4.87 0.58
N LEU A 19 -19.44 5.39 1.72
CA LEU A 19 -18.11 5.08 2.21
C LEU A 19 -18.04 3.63 2.73
N PRO A 20 -16.98 2.88 2.42
CA PRO A 20 -16.81 1.51 2.91
C PRO A 20 -16.90 1.44 4.44
N GLY A 21 -17.69 0.50 4.96
CA GLY A 21 -17.89 0.32 6.41
C GLY A 21 -18.84 1.32 7.06
N VAL A 22 -19.40 2.29 6.32
CA VAL A 22 -20.32 3.30 6.85
C VAL A 22 -21.76 2.93 6.49
N GLY A 23 -22.48 2.31 7.44
CA GLY A 23 -23.91 2.07 7.29
C GLY A 23 -24.75 3.35 7.54
N ARG A 24 -26.00 3.36 7.06
CA ARG A 24 -26.91 4.52 7.18
C ARG A 24 -27.03 5.09 8.60
N LYS A 25 -27.02 4.23 9.64
CA LYS A 25 -27.11 4.67 11.04
C LYS A 25 -25.86 5.47 11.47
N THR A 26 -24.69 4.99 11.06
CA THR A 26 -23.40 5.68 11.28
C THR A 26 -23.35 6.97 10.49
N ALA A 27 -23.75 6.95 9.21
CA ALA A 27 -23.83 8.13 8.34
C ALA A 27 -24.69 9.24 8.97
N LEU A 28 -25.88 8.90 9.44
CA LEU A 28 -26.76 9.88 10.12
C LEU A 28 -26.07 10.50 11.34
N ARG A 29 -25.41 9.69 12.17
CA ARG A 29 -24.67 10.18 13.35
C ARG A 29 -23.56 11.16 12.96
N LEU A 30 -22.81 10.85 11.90
CA LEU A 30 -21.73 11.72 11.39
C LEU A 30 -22.30 13.04 10.86
N VAL A 31 -23.37 13.02 10.05
CA VAL A 31 -23.99 14.23 9.51
C VAL A 31 -24.57 15.09 10.64
N LEU A 32 -25.22 14.49 11.63
CA LEU A 32 -25.74 15.23 12.80
C LEU A 32 -24.61 15.81 13.67
N HIS A 33 -23.44 15.19 13.69
CA HIS A 33 -22.26 15.75 14.33
C HIS A 33 -21.78 17.00 13.58
N LEU A 34 -21.63 16.93 12.24
CA LEU A 34 -21.23 18.07 11.42
C LEU A 34 -22.22 19.26 11.52
N LEU A 35 -23.51 19.00 11.61
CA LEU A 35 -24.53 20.06 11.82
C LEU A 35 -24.34 20.84 13.12
N ARG A 36 -23.60 20.34 14.08
CA ARG A 36 -23.31 21.01 15.36
C ARG A 36 -21.97 21.75 15.36
N GLN A 37 -21.14 21.55 14.31
CA GLN A 37 -19.88 22.25 14.15
C GLN A 37 -20.12 23.66 13.58
N SER A 38 -19.10 24.50 13.65
CA SER A 38 -19.12 25.78 12.96
C SER A 38 -19.12 25.60 11.44
N THR A 39 -19.62 26.59 10.71
CA THR A 39 -19.58 26.56 9.25
C THR A 39 -18.15 26.46 8.74
N GLU A 40 -17.23 27.20 9.37
CA GLU A 40 -15.81 27.23 9.05
C GLU A 40 -15.15 25.85 9.20
N ASP A 41 -15.49 25.09 10.25
CA ASP A 41 -14.97 23.74 10.47
C ASP A 41 -15.47 22.75 9.42
N VAL A 42 -16.77 22.87 9.06
CA VAL A 42 -17.37 22.01 8.03
C VAL A 42 -16.81 22.33 6.65
N ASP A 43 -16.63 23.59 6.31
CA ASP A 43 -16.02 24.02 5.04
C ASP A 43 -14.57 23.56 4.94
N SER A 44 -13.79 23.70 6.01
CA SER A 44 -12.42 23.20 6.09
C SER A 44 -12.34 21.69 5.90
N PHE A 45 -13.25 20.94 6.53
CA PHE A 45 -13.34 19.48 6.35
C PHE A 45 -13.68 19.10 4.91
N ALA A 46 -14.66 19.78 4.31
CA ALA A 46 -15.07 19.52 2.92
C ALA A 46 -13.95 19.87 1.94
N ASP A 47 -13.24 20.99 2.16
CA ASP A 47 -12.09 21.38 1.35
C ASP A 47 -10.96 20.35 1.44
N ALA A 48 -10.63 19.86 2.63
CA ALA A 48 -9.59 18.85 2.83
C ALA A 48 -9.87 17.58 2.01
N ILE A 49 -11.12 17.07 2.04
CA ILE A 49 -11.51 15.89 1.24
C ILE A 49 -11.44 16.18 -0.26
N THR A 50 -11.91 17.34 -0.68
CA THR A 50 -11.92 17.75 -2.08
C THR A 50 -10.48 17.85 -2.61
N ARG A 51 -9.58 18.47 -1.84
CA ARG A 51 -8.18 18.63 -2.21
C ARG A 51 -7.43 17.32 -2.29
N VAL A 52 -7.68 16.36 -1.39
CA VAL A 52 -7.09 15.01 -1.50
C VAL A 52 -7.40 14.39 -2.85
N LYS A 53 -8.63 14.58 -3.39
CA LYS A 53 -8.99 14.00 -4.69
C LYS A 53 -8.36 14.75 -5.87
N HIS A 54 -8.22 16.07 -5.79
CA HIS A 54 -7.82 16.91 -6.92
C HIS A 54 -6.32 17.24 -6.94
N ASP A 55 -5.70 17.41 -5.78
CA ASP A 55 -4.34 17.95 -5.66
C ASP A 55 -3.28 16.88 -5.43
N VAL A 56 -3.67 15.71 -4.83
CA VAL A 56 -2.74 14.61 -4.64
C VAL A 56 -2.31 14.02 -5.98
N LYS A 57 -1.00 13.88 -6.14
CA LYS A 57 -0.34 13.29 -7.31
C LYS A 57 0.23 11.92 -6.98
N TYR A 58 0.58 11.18 -8.01
CA TYR A 58 1.42 9.99 -7.90
C TYR A 58 2.86 10.35 -8.26
N CYS A 59 3.80 9.94 -7.41
CA CYS A 59 5.22 10.16 -7.64
C CYS A 59 5.65 9.53 -8.98
N LYS A 60 6.29 10.30 -9.85
CA LYS A 60 6.75 9.82 -11.17
C LYS A 60 7.84 8.75 -11.09
N VAL A 61 8.47 8.57 -9.91
CA VAL A 61 9.56 7.60 -9.71
C VAL A 61 9.08 6.31 -9.06
N CYS A 62 8.23 6.40 -8.02
CA CYS A 62 7.87 5.23 -7.21
C CYS A 62 6.36 4.95 -7.14
N HIS A 63 5.53 5.77 -7.77
CA HIS A 63 4.06 5.68 -7.79
C HIS A 63 3.37 5.80 -6.43
N ASN A 64 4.10 6.20 -5.37
CA ASN A 64 3.50 6.57 -4.09
C ASN A 64 2.73 7.89 -4.21
N ILE A 65 1.78 8.15 -3.31
CA ILE A 65 1.10 9.45 -3.23
C ILE A 65 2.08 10.56 -2.84
N SER A 66 1.86 11.75 -3.39
CA SER A 66 2.71 12.92 -3.18
C SER A 66 1.96 14.21 -3.46
N ASP A 67 2.36 15.30 -2.83
CA ASP A 67 1.89 16.64 -3.17
C ASP A 67 2.69 17.24 -4.35
N THR A 68 3.80 16.62 -4.71
CA THR A 68 4.72 17.05 -5.78
C THR A 68 4.98 15.92 -6.78
N ASP A 69 5.62 16.22 -7.91
CA ASP A 69 5.94 15.24 -8.95
C ASP A 69 6.88 14.13 -8.49
N VAL A 70 7.74 14.40 -7.50
CA VAL A 70 8.62 13.43 -6.85
C VAL A 70 8.38 13.50 -5.34
N CYS A 71 8.04 12.38 -4.72
CA CYS A 71 7.70 12.33 -3.29
C CYS A 71 8.92 12.60 -2.39
N SER A 72 8.64 12.92 -1.13
CA SER A 72 9.66 13.20 -0.11
C SER A 72 10.66 12.06 0.08
N ILE A 73 10.22 10.81 -0.09
CA ILE A 73 11.09 9.62 0.02
C ILE A 73 12.06 9.57 -1.17
N CYS A 74 11.57 9.74 -2.40
CA CYS A 74 12.42 9.68 -3.59
C CYS A 74 13.37 10.87 -3.74
N SER A 75 13.03 12.01 -3.13
CA SER A 75 13.86 13.23 -3.16
C SER A 75 14.85 13.34 -1.99
N ASP A 76 14.78 12.44 -1.00
CA ASP A 76 15.69 12.48 0.16
C ASP A 76 17.07 11.90 -0.21
N PRO A 77 18.14 12.72 -0.25
CA PRO A 77 19.48 12.26 -0.64
C PRO A 77 20.13 11.31 0.39
N ARG A 78 19.54 11.14 1.56
CA ARG A 78 20.04 10.21 2.59
C ARG A 78 19.59 8.78 2.34
N ARG A 79 18.66 8.57 1.41
CA ARG A 79 18.14 7.27 1.04
C ARG A 79 19.07 6.53 0.07
N ASP A 80 19.19 5.24 0.24
CA ASP A 80 19.94 4.38 -0.68
C ASP A 80 19.12 4.09 -1.95
N ALA A 81 19.43 4.80 -3.02
CA ALA A 81 18.78 4.62 -4.32
C ALA A 81 19.09 3.27 -4.98
N SER A 82 20.12 2.55 -4.51
CA SER A 82 20.49 1.24 -5.06
C SER A 82 19.60 0.10 -4.55
N VAL A 83 18.77 0.34 -3.53
CA VAL A 83 17.85 -0.66 -2.93
C VAL A 83 16.42 -0.20 -3.10
N VAL A 84 15.60 -1.00 -3.78
CA VAL A 84 14.18 -0.70 -4.03
C VAL A 84 13.29 -1.76 -3.40
N CYS A 85 12.40 -1.34 -2.52
CA CYS A 85 11.35 -2.19 -1.93
C CYS A 85 10.07 -2.08 -2.76
N VAL A 86 9.66 -3.19 -3.37
CA VAL A 86 8.44 -3.30 -4.16
C VAL A 86 7.29 -3.70 -3.26
N VAL A 87 6.25 -2.88 -3.25
CA VAL A 87 5.06 -3.07 -2.42
C VAL A 87 3.80 -3.05 -3.27
N GLU A 88 2.73 -3.62 -2.76
CA GLU A 88 1.44 -3.65 -3.43
C GLU A 88 0.81 -2.26 -3.49
N ASN A 89 0.76 -1.57 -2.34
CA ASN A 89 -0.01 -0.35 -2.15
C ASN A 89 0.69 0.65 -1.22
N ILE A 90 0.05 1.80 -1.05
CA ILE A 90 0.56 2.92 -0.25
C ILE A 90 0.58 2.58 1.25
N GLN A 91 -0.36 1.77 1.73
CA GLN A 91 -0.43 1.36 3.13
C GLN A 91 0.81 0.54 3.52
N ASP A 92 1.34 -0.27 2.59
CA ASP A 92 2.56 -1.03 2.82
C ASP A 92 3.78 -0.13 2.97
N VAL A 93 3.88 0.95 2.14
CA VAL A 93 4.92 1.97 2.31
C VAL A 93 4.85 2.56 3.71
N MET A 94 3.67 2.97 4.15
CA MET A 94 3.47 3.55 5.48
C MET A 94 3.83 2.56 6.60
N ALA A 95 3.45 1.29 6.45
CA ALA A 95 3.76 0.25 7.42
C ALA A 95 5.28 0.02 7.56
N ILE A 96 6.00 -0.04 6.44
CA ILE A 96 7.46 -0.23 6.44
C ILE A 96 8.16 1.03 6.99
N GLU A 97 7.76 2.24 6.57
CA GLU A 97 8.32 3.50 7.08
C GLU A 97 8.16 3.65 8.60
N ASN A 98 7.02 3.23 9.14
CA ASN A 98 6.77 3.27 10.59
C ASN A 98 7.77 2.41 11.39
N THR A 99 8.41 1.41 10.77
CA THR A 99 9.45 0.62 11.43
C THR A 99 10.75 1.39 11.62
N GLN A 100 11.01 2.41 10.82
CA GLN A 100 12.26 3.17 10.76
C GLN A 100 13.51 2.31 10.50
N GLN A 101 13.35 1.11 9.90
CA GLN A 101 14.45 0.18 9.64
C GLN A 101 14.87 0.16 8.17
N PHE A 102 14.04 0.67 7.27
CA PHE A 102 14.33 0.68 5.85
C PHE A 102 14.73 2.07 5.37
N HIS A 103 15.89 2.15 4.73
CA HIS A 103 16.45 3.41 4.23
C HIS A 103 16.65 3.43 2.70
N GLY A 104 16.09 2.45 1.99
CA GLY A 104 16.04 2.44 0.53
C GLY A 104 14.86 3.24 -0.04
N LEU A 105 14.60 3.04 -1.32
CA LEU A 105 13.46 3.61 -2.03
C LEU A 105 12.36 2.58 -2.22
N TYR A 106 11.16 3.04 -2.57
CA TYR A 106 10.01 2.17 -2.83
C TYR A 106 9.64 2.14 -4.31
N HIS A 107 8.84 1.14 -4.65
CA HIS A 107 8.09 1.07 -5.90
C HIS A 107 6.71 0.48 -5.61
N VAL A 108 5.66 1.27 -5.79
CA VAL A 108 4.28 0.89 -5.52
C VAL A 108 3.69 0.33 -6.81
N LEU A 109 3.23 -0.92 -6.79
CA LEU A 109 2.65 -1.59 -7.97
C LEU A 109 1.24 -1.13 -8.27
N GLY A 110 0.48 -0.65 -7.28
CA GLY A 110 -0.93 -0.29 -7.38
C GLY A 110 -1.89 -1.49 -7.23
N GLY A 111 -1.37 -2.68 -6.91
CA GLY A 111 -2.10 -3.93 -6.70
C GLY A 111 -1.24 -5.15 -6.89
N ILE A 112 -1.88 -6.31 -7.02
CA ILE A 112 -1.27 -7.61 -7.34
C ILE A 112 -2.01 -8.26 -8.51
N ILE A 113 -1.36 -9.17 -9.22
CA ILE A 113 -2.00 -9.95 -10.29
C ILE A 113 -3.10 -10.81 -9.69
N SER A 114 -4.35 -10.50 -10.03
CA SER A 114 -5.54 -11.22 -9.56
C SER A 114 -6.51 -11.44 -10.73
N PRO A 115 -6.43 -12.60 -11.41
CA PRO A 115 -7.33 -12.92 -12.52
C PRO A 115 -8.80 -12.94 -12.10
N MET A 116 -9.10 -13.29 -10.85
CA MET A 116 -10.46 -13.30 -10.33
C MET A 116 -11.07 -11.89 -10.23
N ASP A 117 -10.22 -10.89 -9.95
CA ASP A 117 -10.60 -9.47 -9.89
C ASP A 117 -10.39 -8.75 -11.24
N GLY A 118 -9.95 -9.48 -12.27
CA GLY A 118 -9.67 -8.94 -13.60
C GLY A 118 -8.38 -8.11 -13.69
N ILE A 119 -7.50 -8.20 -12.68
CA ILE A 119 -6.24 -7.43 -12.62
C ILE A 119 -5.12 -8.27 -13.29
N GLY A 120 -4.64 -7.78 -14.42
CA GLY A 120 -3.52 -8.36 -15.14
C GLY A 120 -2.20 -7.61 -14.89
N PRO A 121 -1.07 -8.14 -15.39
CA PRO A 121 0.23 -7.48 -15.24
C PRO A 121 0.32 -6.07 -15.84
N ASN A 122 -0.49 -5.77 -16.86
CA ASN A 122 -0.50 -4.48 -17.54
C ASN A 122 -1.29 -3.40 -16.77
N ASP A 123 -2.07 -3.81 -15.77
CA ASP A 123 -2.82 -2.90 -14.91
C ASP A 123 -1.97 -2.43 -13.72
N LEU A 124 -0.75 -2.98 -13.61
CA LEU A 124 0.19 -2.73 -12.51
C LEU A 124 1.45 -2.01 -13.01
N GLU A 125 2.10 -1.29 -12.11
CA GLU A 125 3.33 -0.54 -12.39
C GLU A 125 4.60 -1.44 -12.46
N ILE A 126 4.48 -2.62 -13.11
CA ILE A 126 5.58 -3.57 -13.26
C ILE A 126 6.57 -3.14 -14.34
N GLU A 127 6.06 -2.62 -15.48
CA GLU A 127 6.95 -2.19 -16.57
C GLU A 127 7.77 -0.97 -16.18
N SER A 128 7.24 -0.06 -15.36
CA SER A 128 7.98 1.07 -14.82
C SER A 128 9.07 0.63 -13.84
N LEU A 129 8.83 -0.45 -13.06
CA LEU A 129 9.87 -1.10 -12.24
C LEU A 129 11.01 -1.67 -13.10
N VAL A 130 10.66 -2.42 -14.16
CA VAL A 130 11.65 -3.01 -15.09
C VAL A 130 12.53 -1.92 -15.70
N LYS A 131 11.90 -0.85 -16.21
CA LYS A 131 12.62 0.30 -16.77
C LYS A 131 13.56 0.94 -15.75
N ARG A 132 13.11 1.14 -14.50
CA ARG A 132 13.93 1.69 -13.42
C ARG A 132 15.15 0.84 -13.11
N VAL A 133 15.02 -0.49 -13.14
CA VAL A 133 16.15 -1.42 -12.97
C VAL A 133 17.10 -1.36 -14.16
N GLU A 134 16.58 -1.20 -15.38
CA GLU A 134 17.39 -1.09 -16.61
C GLU A 134 18.22 0.19 -16.67
N GLU A 135 17.74 1.28 -16.10
CA GLU A 135 18.45 2.56 -16.01
C GLU A 135 19.71 2.50 -15.11
N GLY A 136 19.91 1.36 -14.39
CA GLY A 136 21.23 0.91 -13.96
C GLY A 136 21.68 1.27 -12.55
N GLU A 137 20.87 1.97 -11.76
CA GLU A 137 21.25 2.34 -10.38
C GLU A 137 20.81 1.30 -9.33
N VAL A 138 19.78 0.49 -9.64
CA VAL A 138 19.21 -0.47 -8.70
C VAL A 138 20.05 -1.75 -8.65
N LYS A 139 20.60 -2.05 -7.49
CA LYS A 139 21.39 -3.27 -7.21
C LYS A 139 20.59 -4.37 -6.53
N GLU A 140 19.58 -3.99 -5.75
CA GLU A 140 18.70 -4.93 -5.07
C GLU A 140 17.24 -4.49 -5.17
N THR A 141 16.37 -5.44 -5.51
CA THR A 141 14.92 -5.29 -5.48
C THR A 141 14.36 -6.24 -4.43
N ILE A 142 13.76 -5.70 -3.38
CA ILE A 142 13.12 -6.45 -2.30
C ILE A 142 11.63 -6.58 -2.63
N LEU A 143 11.14 -7.81 -2.81
CA LEU A 143 9.73 -8.07 -3.07
C LEU A 143 8.99 -8.20 -1.73
N ALA A 144 8.23 -7.17 -1.37
CA ALA A 144 7.49 -7.04 -0.11
C ALA A 144 5.98 -7.15 -0.35
N LEU A 145 5.56 -8.17 -1.12
CA LEU A 145 4.16 -8.44 -1.40
C LEU A 145 3.56 -9.42 -0.39
N ALA A 146 2.24 -9.40 -0.26
CA ALA A 146 1.51 -10.30 0.63
C ALA A 146 1.85 -11.77 0.34
N SER A 147 1.88 -12.59 1.41
CA SER A 147 2.15 -14.04 1.32
C SER A 147 0.91 -14.84 0.88
N THR A 148 0.22 -14.36 -0.15
CA THR A 148 -0.93 -15.01 -0.78
C THR A 148 -0.52 -15.65 -2.11
N MET A 149 -1.42 -16.43 -2.70
CA MET A 149 -1.19 -17.04 -4.02
C MET A 149 -0.99 -15.96 -5.11
N GLU A 150 -1.76 -14.88 -5.04
CA GLU A 150 -1.70 -13.73 -5.94
C GLU A 150 -0.38 -12.97 -5.76
N GLY A 151 0.03 -12.74 -4.51
CA GLY A 151 1.32 -12.12 -4.20
C GLY A 151 2.50 -12.96 -4.68
N ASP A 152 2.48 -14.28 -4.47
CA ASP A 152 3.52 -15.19 -4.98
C ASP A 152 3.52 -15.26 -6.51
N THR A 153 2.35 -15.23 -7.17
CA THR A 153 2.22 -15.15 -8.63
C THR A 153 2.84 -13.86 -9.16
N THR A 154 2.57 -12.73 -8.49
CA THR A 154 3.12 -11.42 -8.86
C THR A 154 4.63 -11.40 -8.68
N ASN A 155 5.14 -11.92 -7.56
CA ASN A 155 6.58 -12.08 -7.31
C ASN A 155 7.25 -12.91 -8.40
N PHE A 156 6.64 -14.03 -8.81
CA PHE A 156 7.15 -14.88 -9.87
C PHE A 156 7.17 -14.14 -11.22
N TYR A 157 6.12 -13.40 -11.54
CA TYR A 157 6.06 -12.62 -12.78
C TYR A 157 7.17 -11.55 -12.82
N ILE A 158 7.34 -10.78 -11.73
CA ILE A 158 8.40 -9.77 -11.61
C ILE A 158 9.78 -10.44 -11.72
N SER A 159 9.99 -11.56 -11.04
CA SER A 159 11.28 -12.27 -11.09
C SER A 159 11.62 -12.72 -12.51
N ARG A 160 10.65 -13.17 -13.30
CA ARG A 160 10.86 -13.51 -14.72
C ARG A 160 11.23 -12.30 -15.58
N LYS A 161 10.59 -11.15 -15.35
CA LYS A 161 10.90 -9.90 -16.06
C LYS A 161 12.31 -9.37 -15.73
N LEU A 162 12.78 -9.59 -14.51
CA LEU A 162 14.08 -9.12 -14.04
C LEU A 162 15.20 -10.16 -14.16
N LYS A 163 14.92 -11.39 -14.62
CA LYS A 163 15.86 -12.52 -14.66
C LYS A 163 17.19 -12.22 -15.35
N ASP A 164 17.13 -11.48 -16.48
CA ASP A 164 18.31 -11.19 -17.31
C ASP A 164 18.94 -9.84 -16.95
N LYS A 165 18.49 -9.21 -15.85
CA LYS A 165 19.02 -7.95 -15.34
C LYS A 165 20.02 -8.20 -14.22
N GLN A 166 21.02 -7.35 -14.12
CA GLN A 166 22.04 -7.45 -13.06
C GLN A 166 21.55 -6.85 -11.73
N VAL A 167 20.44 -7.37 -11.23
CA VAL A 167 19.81 -6.95 -9.98
C VAL A 167 19.60 -8.16 -9.07
N LYS A 168 19.95 -8.00 -7.79
CA LYS A 168 19.65 -9.02 -6.77
C LYS A 168 18.16 -8.93 -6.42
N LEU A 169 17.47 -10.08 -6.44
CA LEU A 169 16.11 -10.20 -5.96
C LEU A 169 16.08 -10.82 -4.57
N SER A 170 15.38 -10.21 -3.65
CA SER A 170 15.12 -10.73 -2.32
C SER A 170 13.64 -10.59 -1.97
N VAL A 171 13.19 -11.34 -0.99
CA VAL A 171 11.84 -11.24 -0.43
C VAL A 171 11.93 -10.94 1.06
N ILE A 172 10.94 -10.26 1.61
CA ILE A 172 10.87 -10.08 3.07
C ILE A 172 10.79 -11.44 3.77
N ALA A 173 11.45 -11.54 4.92
CA ALA A 173 11.44 -12.77 5.70
C ALA A 173 9.99 -13.15 6.07
N ARG A 174 9.70 -14.44 5.93
CA ARG A 174 8.41 -15.04 6.31
C ARG A 174 8.67 -15.97 7.48
N GLY A 175 7.95 -15.77 8.56
CA GLY A 175 8.19 -16.56 9.76
C GLY A 175 7.16 -16.33 10.84
N ILE A 176 7.46 -16.86 12.03
CA ILE A 176 6.62 -16.75 13.21
C ILE A 176 6.74 -15.34 13.77
N SER A 177 5.61 -14.73 14.13
CA SER A 177 5.58 -13.39 14.70
C SER A 177 6.26 -13.35 16.07
N VAL A 178 6.88 -12.23 16.39
CA VAL A 178 7.52 -12.05 17.71
C VAL A 178 6.47 -12.06 18.81
N GLY A 179 6.62 -12.98 19.75
CA GLY A 179 5.70 -13.17 20.89
C GLY A 179 4.61 -14.21 20.66
N ASP A 180 4.51 -14.79 19.45
CA ASP A 180 3.58 -15.89 19.20
C ASP A 180 4.11 -17.22 19.74
N GLU A 181 3.22 -18.05 20.23
CA GLU A 181 3.51 -19.42 20.65
C GLU A 181 3.38 -20.37 19.45
N LEU A 182 4.29 -21.35 19.35
CA LEU A 182 4.34 -22.29 18.21
C LEU A 182 3.04 -23.06 17.99
N GLU A 183 2.31 -23.36 19.08
CA GLU A 183 1.06 -24.15 19.01
C GLU A 183 -0.09 -23.38 18.33
N TYR A 184 -0.03 -22.04 18.29
CA TYR A 184 -1.05 -21.20 17.63
C TYR A 184 -0.66 -20.77 16.21
N THR A 185 0.56 -21.11 15.80
CA THR A 185 1.03 -20.81 14.43
C THR A 185 0.44 -21.81 13.44
N ASP A 186 -0.07 -21.33 12.30
CA ASP A 186 -0.56 -22.20 11.26
C ASP A 186 0.55 -23.13 10.70
N GLU A 187 0.17 -24.34 10.26
CA GLU A 187 1.09 -25.38 9.82
C GLU A 187 1.97 -24.96 8.64
N VAL A 188 1.46 -24.12 7.74
CA VAL A 188 2.20 -23.65 6.55
C VAL A 188 3.30 -22.68 6.96
N THR A 189 2.98 -21.72 7.81
CA THR A 189 3.93 -20.75 8.36
C THR A 189 5.00 -21.45 9.20
N LEU A 190 4.60 -22.37 10.08
CA LEU A 190 5.53 -23.14 10.90
C LEU A 190 6.49 -23.99 10.05
N GLY A 191 5.93 -24.72 9.07
CA GLY A 191 6.72 -25.53 8.14
C GLY A 191 7.73 -24.69 7.34
N ARG A 192 7.29 -23.54 6.79
CA ARG A 192 8.19 -22.61 6.06
C ARG A 192 9.27 -22.03 6.96
N SER A 193 8.95 -21.70 8.21
CA SER A 193 9.92 -21.17 9.18
C SER A 193 11.03 -22.17 9.49
N ILE A 194 10.68 -23.46 9.63
CA ILE A 194 11.67 -24.53 9.83
C ILE A 194 12.56 -24.73 8.60
N LEU A 195 11.97 -24.71 7.41
CA LEU A 195 12.73 -24.86 6.17
C LEU A 195 13.70 -23.70 5.93
N ASN A 196 13.25 -22.47 6.23
CA ASN A 196 14.02 -21.24 6.01
C ASN A 196 14.74 -20.75 7.29
N ARG A 197 14.96 -21.62 8.27
CA ARG A 197 15.63 -21.27 9.51
C ARG A 197 17.01 -20.66 9.29
N THR A 198 17.33 -19.63 10.05
CA THR A 198 18.65 -19.00 10.04
C THR A 198 19.54 -19.60 11.13
N PRO A 199 20.89 -19.60 10.95
CA PRO A 199 21.82 -19.93 12.03
C PRO A 199 21.57 -19.01 13.24
N PHE A 200 21.75 -19.58 14.42
CA PHE A 200 21.71 -18.78 15.66
C PHE A 200 23.14 -18.36 15.99
N ASP A 201 23.45 -17.10 15.70
CA ASP A 201 24.71 -16.48 16.08
C ASP A 201 24.50 -15.76 17.42
N ALA A 202 25.21 -16.22 18.47
CA ALA A 202 25.13 -15.71 19.83
C ALA A 202 26.12 -14.56 20.06
#